data_48c96222623640f3228ce8e00a360716
#
_entry.id   48c96222623640f3228ce8e00a360716
#
_cell.length_a   1.000
_cell.length_b   1.000
_cell.length_c   1.000
_cell.angle_alpha   90.00
_cell.angle_beta   90.00
_cell.angle_gamma   90.00
#
_symmetry.space_group_name_H-M   'P 1'
#
loop_
_entity.id
_entity.type
_entity.pdbx_description
1 polymer ?
#
loop_
_entity_poly.entity_id
_entity_poly.type
_entity_poly.pdbx_seq_one_letter_code
_entity_poly.pdbx_strand_id
1 'polypeptide(L)' 'MSPVPEEEVRKKARELWEAAGRPEGKDEEFWLEAERQLKEEMVQHELKTPDSL' A
#
# COMPACT_ATOMS: atom_id res chain seq x y z
N MET A 1 -1.93 -14.91 -4.60
CA MET A 1 -2.79 -13.89 -5.08
C MET A 1 -2.88 -12.74 -4.11
N SER A 2 -2.71 -11.55 -4.59
CA SER A 2 -2.69 -10.42 -3.69
C SER A 2 -4.10 -10.01 -3.33
N PRO A 3 -4.38 -9.69 -2.09
CA PRO A 3 -5.70 -9.25 -1.68
C PRO A 3 -5.99 -7.84 -2.15
N VAL A 4 -4.99 -7.17 -2.66
CA VAL A 4 -5.14 -5.79 -3.08
C VAL A 4 -5.10 -5.70 -4.59
N PRO A 5 -6.00 -4.95 -5.22
CA PRO A 5 -5.98 -4.82 -6.67
C PRO A 5 -4.70 -4.16 -7.13
N GLU A 6 -4.20 -4.65 -8.24
CA GLU A 6 -2.95 -4.15 -8.76
C GLU A 6 -3.02 -2.67 -9.10
N GLU A 7 -4.16 -2.24 -9.57
CA GLU A 7 -4.34 -0.83 -9.90
C GLU A 7 -4.14 0.05 -8.68
N GLU A 8 -4.67 -0.37 -7.56
CA GLU A 8 -4.54 0.40 -6.35
C GLU A 8 -3.09 0.44 -5.89
N VAL A 9 -2.41 -0.68 -5.99
CA VAL A 9 -1.02 -0.73 -5.60
C VAL A 9 -0.20 0.21 -6.48
N ARG A 10 -0.48 0.20 -7.76
CA ARG A 10 0.25 1.04 -8.69
C ARG A 10 0.04 2.52 -8.36
N LYS A 11 -1.18 2.89 -8.11
CA LYS A 11 -1.49 4.26 -7.74
C LYS A 11 -0.75 4.66 -6.48
N LYS A 12 -0.84 3.83 -5.47
CA LYS A 12 -0.20 4.13 -4.20
C LYS A 12 1.30 4.20 -4.36
N ALA A 13 1.87 3.28 -5.10
CA ALA A 13 3.30 3.26 -5.30
C ALA A 13 3.76 4.54 -5.98
N ARG A 14 2.97 5.01 -6.94
CA ARG A 14 3.32 6.23 -7.64
C ARG A 14 3.27 7.42 -6.71
N GLU A 15 2.26 7.47 -5.87
CA GLU A 15 2.15 8.55 -4.91
C GLU A 15 3.34 8.57 -3.98
N LEU A 16 3.72 7.41 -3.51
CA LEU A 16 4.87 7.32 -2.62
C LEU A 16 6.14 7.73 -3.35
N TRP A 17 6.26 7.32 -4.59
CA TRP A 17 7.44 7.61 -5.37
C TRP A 17 7.57 9.12 -5.60
N GLU A 18 6.48 9.75 -5.93
CA GLU A 18 6.51 11.19 -6.16
C GLU A 18 6.75 11.93 -4.87
N ALA A 19 6.18 11.48 -3.80
CA ALA A 19 6.39 12.13 -2.51
C ALA A 19 7.83 12.03 -2.07
N ALA A 20 8.51 10.96 -2.50
CA ALA A 20 9.90 10.78 -2.12
C ALA A 20 10.86 11.53 -3.03
N GLY A 21 10.37 12.18 -4.05
CA GLY A 21 11.25 12.91 -4.94
C GLY A 21 11.58 12.18 -6.22
N ARG A 22 10.80 11.18 -6.57
CA ARG A 22 10.99 10.42 -7.80
C ARG A 22 12.38 9.81 -7.90
N PRO A 23 12.79 9.06 -6.89
CA PRO A 23 14.11 8.43 -6.96
C PRO A 23 14.13 7.33 -8.00
N GLU A 24 15.25 7.21 -8.68
CA GLU A 24 15.40 6.19 -9.68
C GLU A 24 15.75 4.85 -9.07
N GLY A 25 15.30 3.80 -9.71
CA GLY A 25 15.68 2.47 -9.27
C GLY A 25 15.03 2.02 -7.99
N LYS A 26 13.98 2.66 -7.57
CA LYS A 26 13.30 2.26 -6.34
C LYS A 26 11.87 1.85 -6.59
N ASP A 27 11.55 1.52 -7.83
CA ASP A 27 10.19 1.16 -8.17
C ASP A 27 9.70 -0.02 -7.34
N GLU A 28 10.53 -1.02 -7.22
CA GLU A 28 10.14 -2.22 -6.52
C GLU A 28 9.89 -1.94 -5.05
N GLU A 29 10.73 -1.12 -4.46
CA GLU A 29 10.57 -0.79 -3.05
C GLU A 29 9.25 -0.08 -2.81
N PHE A 30 8.94 0.88 -3.67
CA PHE A 30 7.70 1.61 -3.51
C PHE A 30 6.50 0.72 -3.78
N TRP A 31 6.66 -0.22 -4.69
CA TRP A 31 5.59 -1.17 -4.96
C TRP A 31 5.30 -2.01 -3.73
N LEU A 32 6.33 -2.53 -3.11
CA LEU A 32 6.16 -3.34 -1.92
C LEU A 32 5.57 -2.51 -0.78
N GLU A 33 6.05 -1.30 -0.66
CA GLU A 33 5.55 -0.41 0.36
C GLU A 33 4.07 -0.14 0.15
N ALA A 34 3.69 0.15 -1.08
CA ALA A 34 2.31 0.43 -1.40
C ALA A 34 1.44 -0.78 -1.10
N GLU A 35 1.90 -1.94 -1.50
CA GLU A 35 1.17 -3.16 -1.28
C GLU A 35 0.94 -3.39 0.20
N ARG A 36 1.98 -3.15 0.96
CA ARG A 36 1.92 -3.34 2.39
C ARG A 36 0.93 -2.38 3.04
N GLN A 37 1.00 -1.12 2.65
CA GLN A 37 0.12 -0.13 3.24
C GLN A 37 -1.34 -0.42 2.92
N LEU A 38 -1.61 -0.74 1.68
CA LEU A 38 -2.97 -1.04 1.27
C LEU A 38 -3.48 -2.29 1.98
N LYS A 39 -2.61 -3.26 2.12
CA LYS A 39 -2.98 -4.47 2.78
C LYS A 39 -3.33 -4.22 4.24
N GLU A 40 -2.54 -3.40 4.89
CA GLU A 40 -2.80 -3.06 6.27
C GLU A 40 -4.11 -2.31 6.42
N GLU A 41 -4.38 -1.42 5.50
CA GLU A 41 -5.62 -0.67 5.54
C GLU A 41 -6.82 -1.61 5.40
N MET A 42 -6.72 -2.56 4.51
CA MET A 42 -7.81 -3.50 4.33
C MET A 42 -8.01 -4.35 5.57
N VAL A 43 -6.93 -4.78 6.14
CA VAL A 43 -7.00 -5.61 7.34
C VAL A 43 -7.63 -4.82 8.49
N GLN A 44 -7.19 -3.62 8.66
CA GLN A 44 -7.74 -2.80 9.73
C GLN A 44 -9.21 -2.55 9.50
N HIS A 45 -9.58 -2.37 8.26
CA HIS A 45 -10.96 -2.11 7.93
C HIS A 45 -11.84 -3.28 8.33
N GLU A 46 -11.34 -4.46 8.12
CA GLU A 46 -12.11 -5.65 8.45
C GLU A 46 -12.01 -6.00 9.91
N LEU A 47 -10.81 -5.95 10.41
CA LEU A 47 -10.61 -6.30 11.79
C LEU A 47 -10.94 -5.18 12.72
N LYS A 48 -11.40 -4.10 12.19
CA LYS A 48 -11.74 -3.02 13.04
C LYS A 48 -12.86 -3.41 13.93
N THR A 49 -12.71 -4.33 14.66
CA THR A 49 -13.72 -4.73 15.57
C THR A 49 -13.62 -3.84 16.70
N PRO A 50 -14.66 -3.40 17.06
CA PRO A 50 -14.68 -2.54 18.18
C PRO A 50 -14.40 -3.27 19.38
N ASP A 51 -14.37 -4.12 19.46
CA ASP A 51 -14.17 -4.75 20.65
C ASP A 51 -13.08 -4.49 21.20
N SER A 52 -12.84 -4.23 21.09
CA SER A 52 -12.08 -4.11 21.60
C SER A 52 -12.07 -3.89 22.57
N LEU A 53 -12.31 -4.05 22.74
CA LEU A 53 -12.45 -3.99 23.41
C LEU A 53 -12.41 -3.83 23.89
#